data_6a6cb59bc5bcf216bf3b05ab334f3ab7
#
_entry.id   6a6cb59bc5bcf216bf3b05ab334f3ab7
#
_cell.length_a   1.000
_cell.length_b   1.000
_cell.length_c   1.000
_cell.angle_alpha   90.00
_cell.angle_beta   90.00
_cell.angle_gamma   90.00
#
_symmetry.space_group_name_H-M   'P 1'
#
loop_
_entity.id
_entity.type
_entity.pdbx_description
1 polymer ?
#
loop_
_entity_poly.entity_id
_entity_poly.type
_entity_poly.pdbx_seq_one_letter_code
_entity_poly.pdbx_strand_id
1 'polypeptide(L)'
;TVEGEVMPMAQELGLGVTPWCPLRGGVLTGKYTRENRDKIEPGRGDRVKDYLTESTFGIIDELSQIADAHETSPAAIALAWVQGRAGVDSTIIGARTIQQLESNLSALRVELETDEIEALDEASKPTLSFPIPFLEMAHNLMHAGATVDGVPSESPVLLPKSDEERY
;
A
#
# COMPACT_ATOMS: atom_id res chain seq x y z
N THR A 1 -2.79 -1.03 -11.65
CA THR A 1 -3.06 -0.84 -10.21
C THR A 1 -3.47 0.60 -9.92
N VAL A 2 -4.17 0.82 -8.80
CA VAL A 2 -4.60 2.18 -8.43
C VAL A 2 -3.37 3.08 -8.20
N GLU A 3 -2.37 2.60 -7.50
CA GLU A 3 -1.16 3.37 -7.15
C GLU A 3 -0.24 3.64 -8.35
N GLY A 4 -0.25 2.78 -9.36
CA GLY A 4 0.61 2.93 -10.53
C GLY A 4 0.13 3.97 -11.54
N GLU A 5 -1.17 4.21 -11.63
CA GLU A 5 -1.75 5.05 -12.69
C GLU A 5 -2.81 6.02 -12.17
N VAL A 6 -3.78 5.52 -11.39
CA VAL A 6 -4.95 6.33 -11.00
C VAL A 6 -4.57 7.39 -9.98
N MET A 7 -3.77 7.05 -8.97
CA MET A 7 -3.33 8.01 -7.96
C MET A 7 -2.46 9.12 -8.53
N PRO A 8 -1.39 8.81 -9.30
CA PRO A 8 -0.59 9.85 -9.96
C PRO A 8 -1.41 10.74 -10.90
N MET A 9 -2.32 10.16 -11.69
CA MET A 9 -3.21 10.90 -12.58
C MET A 9 -4.14 11.83 -11.79
N ALA A 10 -4.73 11.34 -10.71
CA ALA A 10 -5.63 12.14 -9.86
C ALA A 10 -4.88 13.32 -9.22
N GLN A 11 -3.68 13.11 -8.72
CA GLN A 11 -2.83 14.16 -8.15
C GLN A 11 -2.47 15.22 -9.19
N GLU A 12 -2.03 14.80 -10.39
CA GLU A 12 -1.66 15.72 -11.47
C GLU A 12 -2.85 16.59 -11.93
N LEU A 13 -4.04 16.01 -11.97
CA LEU A 13 -5.25 16.70 -12.40
C LEU A 13 -6.00 17.41 -11.26
N GLY A 14 -5.49 17.39 -10.03
CA GLY A 14 -6.15 17.98 -8.86
C GLY A 14 -7.49 17.32 -8.52
N LEU A 15 -7.62 16.00 -8.77
CA LEU A 15 -8.82 15.23 -8.48
C LEU A 15 -8.72 14.59 -7.11
N GLY A 16 -9.81 14.67 -6.33
CA GLY A 16 -9.92 13.96 -5.07
C GLY A 16 -10.12 12.45 -5.27
N VAL A 17 -9.54 11.66 -4.37
CA VAL A 17 -9.68 10.20 -4.39
C VAL A 17 -10.39 9.72 -3.14
N THR A 18 -11.44 8.90 -3.34
CA THR A 18 -12.20 8.29 -2.26
C THR A 18 -12.14 6.76 -2.36
N PRO A 19 -11.15 6.10 -1.71
CA PRO A 19 -10.99 4.65 -1.77
C PRO A 19 -12.21 3.92 -1.23
N TRP A 20 -12.68 2.94 -2.00
CA TRP A 20 -13.79 2.08 -1.64
C TRP A 20 -13.32 0.69 -1.20
N CYS A 21 -14.01 0.09 -0.23
CA CYS A 21 -13.71 -1.24 0.30
C CYS A 21 -12.28 -1.37 0.91
N PRO A 22 -11.84 -0.44 1.75
CA PRO A 22 -10.46 -0.34 2.23
C PRO A 22 -10.01 -1.57 3.04
N LEU A 23 -10.93 -2.29 3.67
CA LEU A 23 -10.65 -3.52 4.43
C LEU A 23 -10.85 -4.81 3.62
N ARG A 24 -11.01 -4.70 2.29
CA ARG A 24 -11.19 -5.84 1.35
C ARG A 24 -12.24 -6.86 1.83
N GLY A 25 -13.43 -6.37 2.15
CA GLY A 25 -14.52 -7.21 2.65
C GLY A 25 -14.28 -7.79 4.05
N GLY A 26 -13.36 -7.22 4.80
CA GLY A 26 -12.99 -7.60 6.15
C GLY A 26 -11.80 -8.57 6.21
N VAL A 27 -11.05 -8.76 5.13
CA VAL A 27 -9.79 -9.52 5.12
C VAL A 27 -8.78 -8.89 6.06
N LEU A 28 -8.61 -7.56 6.00
CA LEU A 28 -7.61 -6.81 6.78
C LEU A 28 -8.06 -6.50 8.22
N THR A 29 -9.08 -7.20 8.73
CA THR A 29 -9.53 -7.00 10.13
C THR A 29 -8.84 -7.91 11.14
N GLY A 30 -7.96 -8.80 10.70
CA GLY A 30 -7.32 -9.81 11.54
C GLY A 30 -8.20 -11.03 11.89
N LYS A 31 -9.47 -11.06 11.47
CA LYS A 31 -10.38 -12.18 11.79
C LYS A 31 -10.08 -13.47 11.02
N TYR A 32 -9.40 -13.36 9.89
CA TYR A 32 -8.98 -14.51 9.09
C TYR A 32 -7.51 -14.80 9.37
N THR A 33 -7.24 -16.04 9.79
CA THR A 33 -5.90 -16.54 10.08
C THR A 33 -5.57 -17.73 9.20
N ARG A 34 -4.30 -18.13 9.14
CA ARG A 34 -3.87 -19.35 8.43
C ARG A 34 -4.59 -20.60 8.93
N GLU A 35 -4.91 -20.66 10.25
CA GLU A 35 -5.55 -21.82 10.87
C GLU A 35 -7.06 -21.89 10.61
N ASN A 36 -7.71 -20.75 10.32
CA ASN A 36 -9.16 -20.69 10.13
C ASN A 36 -9.60 -20.47 8.68
N ARG A 37 -8.67 -20.25 7.75
CA ARG A 37 -8.98 -19.95 6.34
C ARG A 37 -9.87 -20.99 5.67
N ASP A 38 -9.68 -22.27 6.02
CA ASP A 38 -10.43 -23.39 5.44
C ASP A 38 -11.78 -23.63 6.14
N LYS A 39 -12.01 -22.97 7.28
CA LYS A 39 -13.24 -23.08 8.10
C LYS A 39 -14.22 -21.94 7.88
N ILE A 40 -14.02 -21.15 6.81
CA ILE A 40 -14.85 -19.98 6.52
C ILE A 40 -16.22 -20.43 6.04
N GLU A 41 -17.27 -19.97 6.75
CA GLU A 41 -18.65 -20.26 6.43
C GLU A 41 -19.04 -19.78 5.01
N PRO A 42 -19.91 -20.53 4.30
CA PRO A 42 -20.45 -20.13 3.00
C PRO A 42 -21.10 -18.75 3.01
N GLY A 43 -21.09 -18.07 1.87
CA GLY A 43 -21.71 -16.76 1.70
C GLY A 43 -20.68 -15.67 1.49
N ARG A 44 -20.58 -14.66 2.39
CA ARG A 44 -19.54 -13.61 2.27
C ARG A 44 -18.13 -14.15 2.39
N GLY A 45 -17.95 -15.23 3.15
CA GLY A 45 -16.67 -15.92 3.28
C GLY A 45 -16.13 -16.42 1.95
N ASP A 46 -16.97 -16.93 1.06
CA ASP A 46 -16.52 -17.45 -0.24
C ASP A 46 -15.86 -16.35 -1.10
N ARG A 47 -16.35 -15.11 -1.00
CA ARG A 47 -15.81 -13.98 -1.76
C ARG A 47 -14.43 -13.53 -1.28
N VAL A 48 -14.02 -13.90 -0.09
CA VAL A 48 -12.73 -13.49 0.47
C VAL A 48 -11.68 -14.60 0.41
N LYS A 49 -12.07 -15.85 0.16
CA LYS A 49 -11.15 -17.00 0.09
C LYS A 49 -10.03 -16.79 -0.90
N ASP A 50 -10.34 -16.27 -2.08
CA ASP A 50 -9.35 -16.03 -3.14
C ASP A 50 -8.31 -14.95 -2.76
N TYR A 51 -8.62 -14.16 -1.73
CA TYR A 51 -7.72 -13.11 -1.22
C TYR A 51 -6.87 -13.59 -0.04
N LEU A 52 -7.11 -14.77 0.52
CA LEU A 52 -6.39 -15.30 1.67
C LEU A 52 -5.13 -16.06 1.21
N THR A 53 -4.20 -15.33 0.63
CA THR A 53 -2.89 -15.81 0.20
C THR A 53 -1.84 -15.62 1.28
N GLU A 54 -0.67 -16.25 1.16
CA GLU A 54 0.43 -16.03 2.10
C GLU A 54 0.91 -14.56 2.10
N SER A 55 0.90 -13.89 0.95
CA SER A 55 1.20 -12.46 0.88
C SER A 55 0.19 -11.64 1.69
N THR A 56 -1.10 -11.95 1.59
CA THR A 56 -2.14 -11.27 2.37
C THR A 56 -1.99 -11.54 3.87
N PHE A 57 -1.62 -12.76 4.25
CA PHE A 57 -1.35 -13.07 5.67
C PHE A 57 -0.11 -12.32 6.18
N GLY A 58 0.92 -12.11 5.35
CA GLY A 58 2.04 -11.25 5.71
C GLY A 58 1.60 -9.82 6.03
N ILE A 59 0.69 -9.25 5.21
CA ILE A 59 0.11 -7.92 5.48
C ILE A 59 -0.71 -7.92 6.79
N ILE A 60 -1.50 -8.97 7.04
CA ILE A 60 -2.30 -9.08 8.28
C ILE A 60 -1.39 -9.19 9.51
N ASP A 61 -0.29 -9.93 9.40
CA ASP A 61 0.69 -10.08 10.47
C ASP A 61 1.32 -8.70 10.82
N GLU A 62 1.73 -7.93 9.82
CA GLU A 62 2.26 -6.57 10.00
C GLU A 62 1.23 -5.62 10.62
N LEU A 63 0.00 -5.61 10.07
CA LEU A 63 -1.10 -4.83 10.63
C LEU A 63 -1.37 -5.19 12.11
N SER A 64 -1.25 -6.47 12.46
CA SER A 64 -1.50 -6.94 13.83
C SER A 64 -0.39 -6.51 14.78
N GLN A 65 0.86 -6.59 14.35
CA GLN A 65 2.01 -6.14 15.15
C GLN A 65 1.92 -4.64 15.46
N ILE A 66 1.62 -3.82 14.46
CA ILE A 66 1.44 -2.37 14.64
C ILE A 66 0.21 -2.08 15.52
N ALA A 67 -0.89 -2.82 15.32
CA ALA A 67 -2.11 -2.65 16.09
C ALA A 67 -1.89 -2.94 17.58
N ASP A 68 -1.09 -3.95 17.93
CA ASP A 68 -0.73 -4.27 19.31
C ASP A 68 0.09 -3.12 19.94
N ALA A 69 1.02 -2.51 19.21
CA ALA A 69 1.81 -1.38 19.68
C ALA A 69 0.96 -0.12 19.93
N HIS A 70 -0.08 0.09 19.12
CA HIS A 70 -1.02 1.21 19.23
C HIS A 70 -2.25 0.90 20.10
N GLU A 71 -2.32 -0.26 20.75
CA GLU A 71 -3.48 -0.71 21.55
C GLU A 71 -4.82 -0.58 20.79
N THR A 72 -4.81 -0.92 19.49
CA THR A 72 -5.96 -0.79 18.60
C THR A 72 -6.19 -2.04 17.76
N SER A 73 -7.04 -1.97 16.73
CA SER A 73 -7.33 -3.10 15.84
C SER A 73 -6.55 -3.05 14.54
N PRO A 74 -6.22 -4.21 13.91
CA PRO A 74 -5.63 -4.23 12.57
C PRO A 74 -6.45 -3.46 11.54
N ALA A 75 -7.78 -3.44 11.69
CA ALA A 75 -8.67 -2.65 10.83
C ALA A 75 -8.42 -1.14 10.98
N ALA A 76 -8.18 -0.66 12.20
CA ALA A 76 -7.90 0.77 12.44
C ALA A 76 -6.56 1.18 11.81
N ILE A 77 -5.53 0.34 11.94
CA ILE A 77 -4.23 0.57 11.29
C ILE A 77 -4.37 0.60 9.76
N ALA A 78 -5.05 -0.39 9.17
CA ALA A 78 -5.28 -0.43 7.72
C ALA A 78 -6.05 0.80 7.21
N LEU A 79 -7.03 1.28 7.97
CA LEU A 79 -7.78 2.48 7.62
C LEU A 79 -6.95 3.75 7.78
N ALA A 80 -6.15 3.87 8.85
CA ALA A 80 -5.23 4.98 9.05
C ALA A 80 -4.20 5.06 7.91
N TRP A 81 -3.61 3.93 7.53
CA TRP A 81 -2.68 3.86 6.40
C TRP A 81 -3.32 4.32 5.08
N VAL A 82 -4.52 3.84 4.74
CA VAL A 82 -5.23 4.27 3.52
C VAL A 82 -5.55 5.76 3.56
N GLN A 83 -6.07 6.25 4.70
CA GLN A 83 -6.45 7.66 4.86
C GLN A 83 -5.25 8.60 4.80
N GLY A 84 -4.08 8.14 5.26
CA GLY A 84 -2.83 8.91 5.23
C GLY A 84 -2.13 8.94 3.86
N ARG A 85 -2.62 8.19 2.86
CA ARG A 85 -1.99 8.19 1.52
C ARG A 85 -2.17 9.54 0.82
N ALA A 86 -1.09 10.02 0.22
CA ALA A 86 -1.11 11.27 -0.54
C ALA A 86 -2.16 11.23 -1.67
N GLY A 87 -3.06 12.20 -1.70
CA GLY A 87 -4.14 12.29 -2.68
C GLY A 87 -5.42 11.56 -2.28
N VAL A 88 -5.48 10.93 -1.11
CA VAL A 88 -6.72 10.40 -0.54
C VAL A 88 -7.41 11.48 0.27
N ASP A 89 -8.63 11.85 -0.13
CA ASP A 89 -9.42 12.87 0.56
C ASP A 89 -10.35 12.29 1.62
N SER A 90 -10.95 11.13 1.33
CA SER A 90 -11.88 10.49 2.25
C SER A 90 -12.01 9.00 1.95
N THR A 91 -11.87 8.17 2.96
CA THR A 91 -12.01 6.71 2.84
C THR A 91 -13.46 6.27 3.04
N ILE A 92 -14.02 5.53 2.09
CA ILE A 92 -15.40 5.03 2.17
C ILE A 92 -15.42 3.74 3.00
N ILE A 93 -15.94 3.83 4.21
CA ILE A 93 -16.09 2.69 5.13
C ILE A 93 -17.52 2.16 5.17
N GLY A 94 -17.67 0.91 5.62
CA GLY A 94 -18.96 0.29 5.91
C GLY A 94 -18.92 -0.44 7.25
N ALA A 95 -20.02 -0.35 8.00
CA ALA A 95 -20.21 -1.08 9.25
C ALA A 95 -21.62 -1.69 9.29
N ARG A 96 -21.77 -2.83 9.96
CA ARG A 96 -23.07 -3.49 10.19
C ARG A 96 -23.54 -3.37 11.63
N THR A 97 -22.61 -3.02 12.54
CA THR A 97 -22.89 -2.80 13.96
C THR A 97 -22.26 -1.50 14.39
N ILE A 98 -22.79 -0.90 15.46
CA ILE A 98 -22.23 0.29 16.09
C ILE A 98 -20.77 0.04 16.50
N GLN A 99 -20.50 -1.12 17.08
CA GLN A 99 -19.14 -1.49 17.51
C GLN A 99 -18.15 -1.52 16.34
N GLN A 100 -18.57 -2.01 15.15
CA GLN A 100 -17.72 -1.95 13.95
C GLN A 100 -17.49 -0.51 13.49
N LEU A 101 -18.51 0.34 13.58
CA LEU A 101 -18.36 1.75 13.22
C LEU A 101 -17.39 2.45 14.17
N GLU A 102 -17.55 2.28 15.46
CA GLU A 102 -16.66 2.85 16.47
C GLU A 102 -15.21 2.37 16.29
N SER A 103 -15.02 1.07 16.05
CA SER A 103 -13.71 0.52 15.74
C SER A 103 -13.10 1.09 14.46
N ASN A 104 -13.89 1.28 13.40
CA ASN A 104 -13.40 1.91 12.18
C ASN A 104 -13.05 3.39 12.39
N LEU A 105 -13.85 4.12 13.16
CA LEU A 105 -13.61 5.54 13.46
C LEU A 105 -12.41 5.76 14.38
N SER A 106 -11.98 4.75 15.15
CA SER A 106 -10.75 4.85 15.95
C SER A 106 -9.50 5.05 15.08
N ALA A 107 -9.53 4.67 13.81
CA ALA A 107 -8.47 4.95 12.84
C ALA A 107 -8.11 6.43 12.74
N LEU A 108 -9.07 7.34 12.98
CA LEU A 108 -8.83 8.78 12.93
C LEU A 108 -7.96 9.31 14.09
N ARG A 109 -7.65 8.47 15.07
CA ARG A 109 -6.78 8.79 16.21
C ARG A 109 -5.42 8.10 16.13
N VAL A 110 -5.24 7.26 15.12
CA VAL A 110 -3.98 6.56 14.89
C VAL A 110 -3.05 7.48 14.10
N GLU A 111 -1.89 7.74 14.64
CA GLU A 111 -0.79 8.42 13.97
C GLU A 111 0.31 7.36 13.76
N LEU A 112 0.50 6.95 12.53
CA LEU A 112 1.53 5.97 12.16
C LEU A 112 2.89 6.64 12.07
N GLU A 113 3.89 6.01 12.65
CA GLU A 113 5.29 6.42 12.53
C GLU A 113 5.84 6.08 11.14
N THR A 114 6.93 6.72 10.75
CA THR A 114 7.50 6.56 9.40
C THR A 114 7.91 5.11 9.11
N ASP A 115 8.51 4.43 10.07
CA ASP A 115 8.94 3.03 9.95
C ASP A 115 7.75 2.07 9.83
N GLU A 116 6.64 2.36 10.50
CA GLU A 116 5.39 1.60 10.36
C GLU A 116 4.76 1.76 8.98
N ILE A 117 4.77 2.99 8.44
CA ILE A 117 4.30 3.26 7.08
C ILE A 117 5.19 2.52 6.07
N GLU A 118 6.50 2.58 6.21
CA GLU A 118 7.46 1.90 5.34
C GLU A 118 7.29 0.37 5.39
N ALA A 119 7.07 -0.20 6.57
CA ALA A 119 6.80 -1.63 6.75
C ALA A 119 5.51 -2.06 6.03
N LEU A 120 4.43 -1.30 6.18
CA LEU A 120 3.16 -1.55 5.50
C LEU A 120 3.27 -1.36 3.98
N ASP A 121 4.01 -0.37 3.52
CA ASP A 121 4.27 -0.12 2.10
C ASP A 121 5.02 -1.29 1.47
N GLU A 122 6.07 -1.80 2.11
CA GLU A 122 6.82 -2.95 1.60
C GLU A 122 5.99 -4.25 1.65
N ALA A 123 5.26 -4.50 2.75
CA ALA A 123 4.42 -5.69 2.88
C ALA A 123 3.28 -5.72 1.85
N SER A 124 2.76 -4.56 1.45
CA SER A 124 1.62 -4.42 0.53
C SER A 124 2.00 -3.98 -0.88
N LYS A 125 3.30 -3.88 -1.18
CA LYS A 125 3.85 -3.37 -2.44
C LYS A 125 3.20 -4.01 -3.67
N PRO A 126 2.54 -3.22 -4.53
CA PRO A 126 1.89 -3.77 -5.70
C PRO A 126 2.90 -4.14 -6.79
N THR A 127 2.65 -5.21 -7.52
CA THR A 127 3.35 -5.47 -8.77
C THR A 127 2.82 -4.53 -9.84
N LEU A 128 3.62 -3.54 -10.23
CA LEU A 128 3.25 -2.57 -11.26
C LEU A 128 3.43 -3.18 -12.65
N SER A 129 2.50 -2.84 -13.55
CA SER A 129 2.54 -3.30 -14.94
C SER A 129 3.46 -2.43 -15.79
N PHE A 130 3.99 -2.99 -16.88
CA PHE A 130 4.62 -2.16 -17.94
C PHE A 130 3.66 -1.01 -18.36
N PRO A 131 4.14 0.24 -18.53
CA PRO A 131 5.55 0.63 -18.64
C PRO A 131 6.19 1.14 -17.32
N ILE A 132 5.52 1.12 -16.17
CA ILE A 132 5.98 1.80 -14.96
C ILE A 132 7.37 1.32 -14.49
N PRO A 133 7.64 0.00 -14.31
CA PRO A 133 8.97 -0.46 -13.92
C PRO A 133 10.05 -0.12 -14.95
N PHE A 134 9.66 -0.05 -16.23
CA PHE A 134 10.57 0.37 -17.30
C PHE A 134 10.90 1.86 -17.20
N LEU A 135 9.93 2.73 -16.92
CA LEU A 135 10.14 4.17 -16.79
C LEU A 135 11.02 4.51 -15.60
N GLU A 136 10.87 3.80 -14.46
CA GLU A 136 11.75 3.93 -13.30
C GLU A 136 13.20 3.59 -13.66
N MET A 137 13.41 2.48 -14.35
CA MET A 137 14.74 2.08 -14.85
C MET A 137 15.26 3.04 -15.94
N ALA A 138 14.38 3.48 -16.84
CA ALA A 138 14.72 4.33 -17.97
C ALA A 138 15.17 5.73 -17.53
N HIS A 139 14.74 6.23 -16.37
CA HIS A 139 15.20 7.50 -15.82
C HIS A 139 16.73 7.55 -15.78
N ASN A 140 17.37 6.55 -15.18
CA ASN A 140 18.83 6.47 -15.10
C ASN A 140 19.49 6.29 -16.47
N LEU A 141 18.87 5.48 -17.35
CA LEU A 141 19.39 5.23 -18.69
C LEU A 141 19.31 6.48 -19.60
N MET A 142 18.19 7.20 -19.55
CA MET A 142 17.94 8.33 -20.43
C MET A 142 18.67 9.61 -20.00
N HIS A 143 18.84 9.80 -18.69
CA HIS A 143 19.50 10.99 -18.15
C HIS A 143 20.99 10.79 -17.84
N ALA A 144 21.48 9.54 -17.86
CA ALA A 144 22.91 9.18 -17.90
C ALA A 144 23.79 9.94 -16.86
N GLY A 145 23.29 10.11 -15.63
CA GLY A 145 23.98 10.81 -14.55
C GLY A 145 23.67 12.31 -14.47
N ALA A 146 22.81 12.84 -15.38
CA ALA A 146 22.36 14.23 -15.28
C ALA A 146 21.27 14.41 -14.23
N THR A 147 21.18 15.60 -13.65
CA THR A 147 20.06 16.01 -12.81
C THR A 147 19.02 16.71 -13.67
N VAL A 148 17.81 16.20 -13.72
CA VAL A 148 16.69 16.78 -14.48
C VAL A 148 15.57 17.14 -13.50
N ASP A 149 15.08 18.36 -13.53
CA ASP A 149 14.05 18.91 -12.62
C ASP A 149 14.35 18.69 -11.13
N GLY A 150 15.64 18.74 -10.76
CA GLY A 150 16.10 18.53 -9.38
C GLY A 150 16.23 17.05 -8.97
N VAL A 151 15.86 16.11 -9.84
CA VAL A 151 16.01 14.67 -9.59
C VAL A 151 17.32 14.17 -10.20
N PRO A 152 18.28 13.68 -9.38
CA PRO A 152 19.54 13.14 -9.89
C PRO A 152 19.29 11.77 -10.52
N SER A 153 20.05 11.44 -11.56
CA SER A 153 20.10 10.12 -12.15
C SER A 153 21.49 9.50 -11.98
N GLU A 154 21.56 8.17 -11.97
CA GLU A 154 22.82 7.45 -11.95
C GLU A 154 23.34 7.23 -13.38
N SER A 155 24.65 7.27 -13.55
CA SER A 155 25.27 6.92 -14.83
C SER A 155 25.09 5.42 -15.10
N PRO A 156 24.62 5.01 -16.30
CA PRO A 156 24.50 3.59 -16.64
C PRO A 156 25.84 2.86 -16.48
N VAL A 157 25.80 1.60 -16.05
CA VAL A 157 26.99 0.77 -15.86
C VAL A 157 27.82 0.61 -17.15
N LEU A 158 27.18 0.79 -18.32
CA LEU A 158 27.82 0.71 -19.64
C LEU A 158 28.56 1.99 -20.05
N LEU A 159 28.40 3.08 -19.31
CA LEU A 159 29.14 4.31 -19.56
C LEU A 159 30.37 4.35 -18.68
N PRO A 160 31.56 4.65 -19.23
CA PRO A 160 32.77 4.80 -18.43
C PRO A 160 32.57 5.93 -17.41
N LYS A 161 32.94 5.66 -16.17
CA LYS A 161 32.81 6.63 -15.05
C LYS A 161 33.94 7.66 -15.04
N SER A 162 35.00 7.40 -15.78
CA SER A 162 36.16 8.29 -15.93
C SER A 162 36.76 8.18 -17.34
N ASP A 163 37.61 9.14 -17.70
CA ASP A 163 38.32 9.10 -18.97
C ASP A 163 39.32 7.93 -19.04
N GLU A 164 39.76 7.39 -17.90
CA GLU A 164 40.66 6.23 -17.80
C GLU A 164 39.95 4.90 -18.13
N GLU A 165 38.65 4.83 -18.01
CA GLU A 165 37.84 3.66 -18.33
C GLU A 165 37.42 3.60 -19.81
N ARG A 166 37.78 4.60 -20.62
CA ARG A 166 37.39 4.71 -22.04
C ARG A 166 38.26 3.93 -23.01
N TYR A 167 39.36 3.30 -22.53
CA TYR A 167 40.34 2.60 -23.39
C TYR A 167 40.83 1.31 -22.78
#